data_66ee73cfb67e98b3044ddb8f2c9b078b
#
_entry.id   66ee73cfb67e98b3044ddb8f2c9b078b
#
_cell.length_a   1.000
_cell.length_b   1.000
_cell.length_c   1.000
_cell.angle_alpha   90.00
_cell.angle_beta   90.00
_cell.angle_gamma   90.00
#
_symmetry.space_group_name_H-M   'P 1'
#
loop_
_entity.id
_entity.type
_entity.pdbx_description
1 polymer ?
#
loop_
_entity_poly.entity_id
_entity_poly.type
_entity_poly.pdbx_seq_one_letter_code
_entity_poly.pdbx_strand_id
1 'polypeptide(L)'
;IADAGQSIILIGDLPNELGGSYFLQTEFGKKEGTCPGVNLAEEKKVQDFLIKTIDSGHINAAHDISEGGLLVAITEMLFENPELGADLSIDSLGESNRLDALLFGESQGRVLLSVSNENLDKVLESAINDGLPVMKLGTSTDSGRLKLSVAGNEILDSEVNKLHKIWSESIPEKMNHS
;
A
#
# COMPACT_ATOMS: atom_id res chain seq x y z
N ILE A 1 -0.86 3.48 11.09
CA ILE A 1 -2.28 3.30 11.49
C ILE A 1 -2.35 3.27 13.00
N ALA A 2 -3.21 4.11 13.60
CA ALA A 2 -3.27 4.28 15.06
C ALA A 2 -4.28 3.34 15.76
N ASP A 3 -5.36 2.96 15.07
CA ASP A 3 -6.49 2.24 15.68
C ASP A 3 -6.96 1.05 14.84
N ALA A 4 -7.54 0.05 15.50
CA ALA A 4 -8.25 -1.04 14.84
C ALA A 4 -9.62 -0.58 14.32
N GLY A 5 -10.17 -1.30 13.34
CA GLY A 5 -11.48 -1.04 12.76
C GLY A 5 -11.51 0.06 11.71
N GLN A 6 -10.35 0.60 11.31
CA GLN A 6 -10.27 1.59 10.23
C GLN A 6 -10.24 0.90 8.86
N SER A 7 -10.93 1.48 7.89
CA SER A 7 -10.87 1.01 6.51
C SER A 7 -9.55 1.42 5.86
N ILE A 8 -8.89 0.47 5.19
CA ILE A 8 -7.67 0.69 4.41
C ILE A 8 -8.09 0.75 2.95
N ILE A 9 -7.80 1.88 2.29
CA ILE A 9 -8.16 2.13 0.89
C ILE A 9 -6.93 2.49 0.07
N LEU A 10 -6.95 2.07 -1.20
CA LEU A 10 -5.96 2.43 -2.20
C LEU A 10 -6.57 3.48 -3.13
N ILE A 11 -5.84 4.55 -3.35
CA ILE A 11 -6.07 5.53 -4.41
C ILE A 11 -5.04 5.26 -5.51
N GLY A 12 -5.49 5.29 -6.76
CA GLY A 12 -4.65 5.06 -7.95
C GLY A 12 -4.83 3.69 -8.58
N ASP A 13 -4.27 3.51 -9.77
CA ASP A 13 -4.40 2.31 -10.58
C ASP A 13 -3.59 1.12 -10.04
N LEU A 14 -4.02 -0.09 -10.40
CA LEU A 14 -3.23 -1.29 -10.14
C LEU A 14 -2.06 -1.37 -11.14
N PRO A 15 -0.84 -1.61 -10.66
CA PRO A 15 0.33 -1.70 -11.54
C PRO A 15 0.30 -2.99 -12.37
N ASN A 16 0.90 -2.91 -13.56
CA ASN A 16 1.06 -4.05 -14.45
C ASN A 16 2.51 -4.34 -14.82
N GLU A 17 3.44 -3.65 -14.20
CA GLU A 17 4.86 -3.66 -14.52
C GLU A 17 5.74 -3.71 -13.27
N LEU A 18 6.99 -4.18 -13.45
CA LEU A 18 8.02 -4.26 -12.42
C LEU A 18 9.33 -3.60 -12.86
N GLY A 19 9.33 -2.92 -14.01
CA GLY A 19 10.53 -2.32 -14.56
C GLY A 19 11.22 -1.36 -13.60
N GLY A 20 12.50 -1.57 -13.32
CA GLY A 20 13.29 -0.75 -12.41
C GLY A 20 13.02 -0.95 -10.92
N SER A 21 12.11 -1.87 -10.54
CA SER A 21 11.70 -2.07 -9.15
C SER A 21 12.77 -2.72 -8.27
N TYR A 22 12.68 -2.47 -6.97
CA TYR A 22 13.46 -3.18 -5.95
C TYR A 22 13.23 -4.68 -5.97
N PHE A 23 12.01 -5.12 -6.28
CA PHE A 23 11.70 -6.55 -6.41
C PHE A 23 12.57 -7.24 -7.47
N LEU A 24 12.72 -6.66 -8.66
CA LEU A 24 13.60 -7.22 -9.68
C LEU A 24 15.06 -7.23 -9.25
N GLN A 25 15.49 -6.22 -8.52
CA GLN A 25 16.86 -6.13 -8.04
C GLN A 25 17.14 -7.16 -6.95
N THR A 26 16.25 -7.33 -5.98
CA THR A 26 16.46 -8.20 -4.82
C THR A 26 16.30 -9.67 -5.17
N GLU A 27 15.26 -10.03 -5.93
CA GLU A 27 14.93 -11.42 -6.23
C GLU A 27 15.75 -11.98 -7.42
N PHE A 28 16.07 -11.13 -8.39
CA PHE A 28 16.70 -11.60 -9.64
C PHE A 28 18.06 -10.93 -9.91
N GLY A 29 18.53 -10.02 -9.08
CA GLY A 29 19.77 -9.27 -9.32
C GLY A 29 19.72 -8.34 -10.54
N LYS A 30 18.51 -8.01 -11.02
CA LYS A 30 18.29 -7.27 -12.27
C LYS A 30 17.92 -5.82 -12.03
N LYS A 31 18.61 -4.91 -12.70
CA LYS A 31 18.25 -3.49 -12.81
C LYS A 31 17.83 -3.21 -14.25
N GLU A 32 16.77 -3.84 -14.69
CA GLU A 32 16.32 -3.86 -16.09
C GLU A 32 14.85 -3.44 -16.17
N GLY A 33 14.40 -3.22 -17.41
CA GLY A 33 13.02 -2.83 -17.71
C GLY A 33 12.84 -1.33 -17.83
N THR A 34 11.70 -0.94 -18.38
CA THR A 34 11.32 0.47 -18.49
C THR A 34 10.77 0.94 -17.14
N CYS A 35 11.25 2.07 -16.64
CA CYS A 35 10.66 2.69 -15.47
C CYS A 35 9.17 3.01 -15.72
N PRO A 36 8.32 2.89 -14.71
CA PRO A 36 6.92 3.28 -14.81
C PRO A 36 6.76 4.67 -15.40
N GLY A 37 5.79 4.82 -16.30
CA GLY A 37 5.46 6.12 -16.88
C GLY A 37 4.84 7.03 -15.83
N VAL A 38 5.09 8.35 -15.94
CA VAL A 38 4.47 9.36 -15.08
C VAL A 38 3.47 10.17 -15.88
N ASN A 39 2.22 10.22 -15.41
CA ASN A 39 1.19 11.11 -15.91
C ASN A 39 1.02 12.29 -14.95
N LEU A 40 1.62 13.44 -15.27
CA LEU A 40 1.59 14.62 -14.40
C LEU A 40 0.18 15.14 -14.12
N ALA A 41 -0.77 14.93 -15.02
CA ALA A 41 -2.15 15.36 -14.83
C ALA A 41 -2.87 14.46 -13.79
N GLU A 42 -2.64 13.16 -13.83
CA GLU A 42 -3.19 12.23 -12.83
C GLU A 42 -2.49 12.42 -11.47
N GLU A 43 -1.17 12.58 -11.45
CA GLU A 43 -0.42 12.92 -10.23
C GLU A 43 -1.00 14.15 -9.53
N LYS A 44 -1.27 15.21 -10.31
CA LYS A 44 -1.86 16.42 -9.76
C LYS A 44 -3.25 16.17 -9.16
N LYS A 45 -4.10 15.37 -9.80
CA LYS A 45 -5.42 15.03 -9.25
C LYS A 45 -5.30 14.31 -7.91
N VAL A 46 -4.39 13.32 -7.82
CA VAL A 46 -4.13 12.60 -6.56
C VAL A 46 -3.67 13.57 -5.47
N GLN A 47 -2.73 14.47 -5.77
CA GLN A 47 -2.23 15.45 -4.81
C GLN A 47 -3.33 16.42 -4.36
N ASP A 48 -4.13 16.97 -5.29
CA ASP A 48 -5.23 17.90 -4.98
C ASP A 48 -6.29 17.19 -4.10
N PHE A 49 -6.63 15.94 -4.42
CA PHE A 49 -7.52 15.11 -3.61
C PHE A 49 -6.97 14.89 -2.21
N LEU A 50 -5.70 14.52 -2.07
CA LEU A 50 -5.07 14.28 -0.77
C LEU A 50 -5.09 15.53 0.10
N ILE A 51 -4.65 16.67 -0.42
CA ILE A 51 -4.65 17.95 0.31
C ILE A 51 -6.06 18.25 0.83
N LYS A 52 -7.07 18.22 -0.05
CA LYS A 52 -8.47 18.47 0.29
C LYS A 52 -8.98 17.52 1.36
N THR A 53 -8.63 16.24 1.27
CA THR A 53 -9.15 15.19 2.17
C THR A 53 -8.45 15.22 3.53
N ILE A 54 -7.15 15.54 3.56
CA ILE A 54 -6.38 15.78 4.80
C ILE A 54 -6.92 17.02 5.52
N ASP A 55 -7.08 18.13 4.81
CA ASP A 55 -7.56 19.38 5.40
C ASP A 55 -8.99 19.26 5.97
N SER A 56 -9.81 18.39 5.39
CA SER A 56 -11.16 18.11 5.89
C SER A 56 -11.19 17.24 7.15
N GLY A 57 -10.06 16.63 7.55
CA GLY A 57 -9.97 15.71 8.69
C GLY A 57 -10.67 14.37 8.45
N HIS A 58 -10.90 13.96 7.19
CA HIS A 58 -11.61 12.72 6.86
C HIS A 58 -10.72 11.48 6.83
N ILE A 59 -9.39 11.65 6.80
CA ILE A 59 -8.44 10.54 6.83
C ILE A 59 -7.60 10.57 8.11
N ASN A 60 -7.23 9.39 8.60
CA ASN A 60 -6.44 9.21 9.82
C ASN A 60 -4.96 9.07 9.52
N ALA A 61 -4.62 8.43 8.40
CA ALA A 61 -3.25 8.30 7.93
C ALA A 61 -3.22 8.19 6.39
N ALA A 62 -2.12 8.64 5.80
CA ALA A 62 -1.81 8.47 4.39
C ALA A 62 -0.37 7.98 4.23
N HIS A 63 -0.13 7.10 3.26
CA HIS A 63 1.19 6.58 2.93
C HIS A 63 1.30 6.41 1.42
N ASP A 64 2.33 6.97 0.82
CA ASP A 64 2.60 6.76 -0.60
C ASP A 64 3.09 5.33 -0.87
N ILE A 65 2.81 4.83 -2.08
CA ILE A 65 3.34 3.55 -2.53
C ILE A 65 4.54 3.85 -3.40
N SER A 66 5.73 3.60 -2.85
CA SER A 66 7.00 3.81 -3.54
C SER A 66 7.84 2.54 -3.57
N GLU A 67 9.04 2.54 -3.03
CA GLU A 67 9.97 1.40 -3.05
C GLU A 67 9.38 0.15 -2.39
N GLY A 68 9.43 -0.97 -3.09
CA GLY A 68 8.87 -2.25 -2.63
C GLY A 68 7.37 -2.41 -2.85
N GLY A 69 6.68 -1.39 -3.38
CA GLY A 69 5.29 -1.46 -3.82
C GLY A 69 4.25 -1.55 -2.71
N LEU A 70 3.07 -2.05 -3.07
CA LEU A 70 1.89 -2.07 -2.21
C LEU A 70 2.11 -2.85 -0.90
N LEU A 71 2.76 -4.02 -0.97
CA LEU A 71 2.91 -4.88 0.19
C LEU A 71 3.84 -4.27 1.24
N VAL A 72 4.91 -3.61 0.80
CA VAL A 72 5.83 -2.90 1.70
C VAL A 72 5.11 -1.69 2.33
N ALA A 73 4.46 -0.85 1.54
CA ALA A 73 3.75 0.32 2.03
C ALA A 73 2.67 -0.02 3.07
N ILE A 74 1.87 -1.09 2.84
CA ILE A 74 0.89 -1.58 3.83
C ILE A 74 1.58 -2.01 5.13
N THR A 75 2.71 -2.70 5.01
CA THR A 75 3.46 -3.18 6.18
C THR A 75 4.00 -2.00 6.99
N GLU A 76 4.58 -1.01 6.33
CA GLU A 76 5.11 0.21 6.97
C GLU A 76 4.03 1.03 7.67
N MET A 77 2.82 1.09 7.13
CA MET A 77 1.68 1.74 7.81
C MET A 77 1.35 1.12 9.17
N LEU A 78 1.71 -0.14 9.41
CA LEU A 78 1.45 -0.85 10.67
C LEU A 78 2.62 -0.74 11.66
N PHE A 79 3.81 -0.32 11.24
CA PHE A 79 5.01 -0.33 12.08
C PHE A 79 4.97 0.67 13.23
N GLU A 80 4.18 1.72 13.14
CA GLU A 80 4.00 2.67 14.25
C GLU A 80 3.33 2.02 15.46
N ASN A 81 2.45 1.03 15.24
CA ASN A 81 1.83 0.24 16.29
C ASN A 81 1.78 -1.25 15.88
N PRO A 82 2.86 -2.03 16.10
CA PRO A 82 2.95 -3.43 15.67
C PRO A 82 2.00 -4.41 16.39
N GLU A 83 1.28 -3.96 17.41
CA GLU A 83 0.18 -4.73 18.05
C GLU A 83 -1.08 -4.74 17.18
N LEU A 84 -1.20 -3.78 16.26
CA LEU A 84 -2.25 -3.80 15.25
C LEU A 84 -1.90 -4.74 14.10
N GLY A 85 -2.94 -5.15 13.39
CA GLY A 85 -2.86 -5.92 12.17
C GLY A 85 -3.76 -5.36 11.10
N ALA A 86 -3.89 -6.09 10.01
CA ALA A 86 -4.86 -5.79 8.96
C ALA A 86 -5.33 -7.06 8.27
N ASP A 87 -6.62 -7.13 7.97
CA ASP A 87 -7.23 -8.16 7.13
C ASP A 87 -7.59 -7.53 5.79
N LEU A 88 -6.87 -7.94 4.73
CA LEU A 88 -6.95 -7.35 3.41
C LEU A 88 -7.41 -8.39 2.37
N SER A 89 -8.25 -7.94 1.44
CA SER A 89 -8.71 -8.74 0.31
C SER A 89 -8.72 -7.92 -0.97
N ILE A 90 -8.08 -8.44 -2.01
CA ILE A 90 -8.08 -7.88 -3.36
C ILE A 90 -8.78 -8.89 -4.26
N ASP A 91 -9.96 -8.54 -4.77
CA ASP A 91 -10.82 -9.49 -5.50
C ASP A 91 -10.27 -9.86 -6.88
N SER A 92 -9.45 -9.02 -7.49
CA SER A 92 -8.91 -9.19 -8.85
C SER A 92 -7.50 -8.68 -8.98
N LEU A 93 -6.69 -9.35 -9.81
CA LEU A 93 -5.33 -8.93 -10.18
C LEU A 93 -5.32 -7.77 -11.20
N GLY A 94 -6.49 -7.26 -11.61
CA GLY A 94 -6.60 -6.28 -12.67
C GLY A 94 -6.34 -6.90 -14.06
N GLU A 95 -6.16 -6.06 -15.08
CA GLU A 95 -5.99 -6.50 -16.47
C GLU A 95 -4.69 -7.29 -16.71
N SER A 96 -3.64 -6.99 -15.97
CA SER A 96 -2.34 -7.65 -16.12
C SER A 96 -2.32 -9.11 -15.66
N ASN A 97 -3.23 -9.48 -14.76
CA ASN A 97 -3.30 -10.78 -14.10
C ASN A 97 -1.96 -11.22 -13.46
N ARG A 98 -1.15 -10.26 -13.00
CA ARG A 98 0.18 -10.47 -12.41
C ARG A 98 0.21 -10.11 -10.94
N LEU A 99 0.32 -11.13 -10.08
CA LEU A 99 0.41 -10.98 -8.63
C LEU A 99 1.67 -10.21 -8.19
N ASP A 100 2.81 -10.50 -8.81
CA ASP A 100 4.08 -9.85 -8.51
C ASP A 100 4.04 -8.34 -8.83
N ALA A 101 3.46 -7.95 -9.96
CA ALA A 101 3.27 -6.54 -10.29
C ALA A 101 2.29 -5.84 -9.33
N LEU A 102 1.18 -6.49 -8.97
CA LEU A 102 0.22 -5.95 -8.00
C LEU A 102 0.89 -5.63 -6.66
N LEU A 103 1.68 -6.57 -6.13
CA LEU A 103 2.25 -6.48 -4.80
C LEU A 103 3.52 -5.61 -4.74
N PHE A 104 4.36 -5.67 -5.78
CA PHE A 104 5.71 -5.10 -5.79
C PHE A 104 5.97 -4.08 -6.88
N GLY A 105 4.96 -3.76 -7.70
CA GLY A 105 5.09 -2.69 -8.69
C GLY A 105 5.23 -1.32 -8.03
N GLU A 106 6.07 -0.46 -8.59
CA GLU A 106 6.44 0.86 -8.07
C GLU A 106 5.94 2.00 -8.97
N SER A 107 4.76 1.79 -9.59
CA SER A 107 4.12 2.84 -10.41
C SER A 107 3.73 4.04 -9.55
N GLN A 108 3.82 5.23 -10.13
CA GLN A 108 3.53 6.50 -9.47
C GLN A 108 2.01 6.72 -9.24
N GLY A 109 1.65 7.78 -8.50
CA GLY A 109 0.26 8.20 -8.31
C GLY A 109 -0.59 7.27 -7.46
N ARG A 110 0.01 6.50 -6.57
CA ARG A 110 -0.70 5.56 -5.69
C ARG A 110 -0.47 5.87 -4.23
N VAL A 111 -1.56 5.89 -3.46
CA VAL A 111 -1.52 6.21 -2.02
C VAL A 111 -2.46 5.30 -1.25
N LEU A 112 -1.99 4.81 -0.11
CA LEU A 112 -2.80 4.13 0.88
C LEU A 112 -3.36 5.14 1.88
N LEU A 113 -4.63 4.98 2.22
CA LEU A 113 -5.29 5.78 3.25
C LEU A 113 -5.88 4.88 4.32
N SER A 114 -5.81 5.35 5.56
CA SER A 114 -6.55 4.80 6.68
C SER A 114 -7.69 5.75 7.02
N VAL A 115 -8.93 5.25 7.04
CA VAL A 115 -10.15 6.06 7.15
C VAL A 115 -11.09 5.44 8.16
N SER A 116 -11.66 6.25 9.06
CA SER A 116 -12.71 5.79 9.96
C SER A 116 -13.97 5.37 9.18
N ASN A 117 -14.73 4.40 9.72
CA ASN A 117 -15.93 3.92 9.04
C ASN A 117 -16.97 5.02 8.81
N GLU A 118 -17.04 6.01 9.68
CA GLU A 118 -17.97 7.16 9.55
C GLU A 118 -17.61 8.11 8.39
N ASN A 119 -16.35 8.14 7.98
CA ASN A 119 -15.87 8.99 6.90
C ASN A 119 -15.63 8.23 5.58
N LEU A 120 -15.73 6.89 5.61
CA LEU A 120 -15.40 6.04 4.46
C LEU A 120 -16.18 6.46 3.20
N ASP A 121 -17.50 6.55 3.30
CA ASP A 121 -18.35 6.88 2.14
C ASP A 121 -18.02 8.25 1.56
N LYS A 122 -17.75 9.26 2.43
CA LYS A 122 -17.36 10.61 1.99
C LYS A 122 -16.04 10.60 1.21
N VAL A 123 -15.06 9.81 1.68
CA VAL A 123 -13.76 9.69 1.01
C VAL A 123 -13.88 8.97 -0.31
N LEU A 124 -14.63 7.86 -0.36
CA LEU A 124 -14.88 7.12 -1.61
C LEU A 124 -15.63 7.97 -2.64
N GLU A 125 -16.71 8.64 -2.24
CA GLU A 125 -17.46 9.55 -3.13
C GLU A 125 -16.59 10.70 -3.64
N SER A 126 -15.76 11.30 -2.77
CA SER A 126 -14.84 12.37 -3.18
C SER A 126 -13.83 11.88 -4.21
N ALA A 127 -13.22 10.71 -4.02
CA ALA A 127 -12.28 10.14 -4.99
C ALA A 127 -12.95 9.86 -6.34
N ILE A 128 -14.14 9.25 -6.33
CA ILE A 128 -14.92 8.98 -7.54
C ILE A 128 -15.29 10.27 -8.28
N ASN A 129 -15.74 11.31 -7.56
CA ASN A 129 -16.10 12.60 -8.14
C ASN A 129 -14.88 13.33 -8.75
N ASP A 130 -13.70 13.16 -8.17
CA ASP A 130 -12.45 13.71 -8.70
C ASP A 130 -11.88 12.82 -9.84
N GLY A 131 -12.56 11.71 -10.20
CA GLY A 131 -12.20 10.81 -11.28
C GLY A 131 -10.97 9.95 -10.97
N LEU A 132 -10.73 9.65 -9.68
CA LEU A 132 -9.62 8.82 -9.23
C LEU A 132 -10.04 7.37 -9.08
N PRO A 133 -9.23 6.40 -9.52
CA PRO A 133 -9.39 5.00 -9.16
C PRO A 133 -9.29 4.86 -7.64
N VAL A 134 -10.24 4.17 -7.03
CA VAL A 134 -10.29 3.93 -5.60
C VAL A 134 -10.75 2.53 -5.29
N MET A 135 -10.08 1.87 -4.33
CA MET A 135 -10.41 0.51 -3.91
C MET A 135 -10.28 0.39 -2.39
N LYS A 136 -11.30 -0.17 -1.74
CA LYS A 136 -11.16 -0.63 -0.36
C LYS A 136 -10.42 -1.95 -0.36
N LEU A 137 -9.28 -2.01 0.32
CA LEU A 137 -8.46 -3.22 0.47
C LEU A 137 -8.91 -4.07 1.66
N GLY A 138 -9.39 -3.44 2.73
CA GLY A 138 -9.77 -4.16 3.95
C GLY A 138 -9.87 -3.27 5.16
N THR A 139 -9.50 -3.82 6.32
CA THR A 139 -9.69 -3.15 7.62
C THR A 139 -8.53 -3.45 8.55
N SER A 140 -8.10 -2.46 9.34
CA SER A 140 -7.15 -2.67 10.44
C SER A 140 -7.80 -3.46 11.59
N THR A 141 -7.02 -4.28 12.27
CA THR A 141 -7.47 -5.18 13.34
C THR A 141 -6.56 -5.07 14.57
N ASP A 142 -6.99 -5.64 15.68
CA ASP A 142 -6.21 -5.80 16.91
C ASP A 142 -5.48 -7.16 17.00
N SER A 143 -5.31 -7.83 15.85
CA SER A 143 -4.76 -9.19 15.79
C SER A 143 -3.23 -9.27 15.85
N GLY A 144 -2.51 -8.16 15.65
CA GLY A 144 -1.05 -8.14 15.47
C GLY A 144 -0.59 -8.88 14.21
N ARG A 145 -1.51 -9.17 13.27
CA ARG A 145 -1.20 -9.94 12.05
C ARG A 145 -1.61 -9.19 10.80
N LEU A 146 -0.73 -9.20 9.81
CA LEU A 146 -1.07 -8.78 8.45
C LEU A 146 -1.49 -10.00 7.65
N LYS A 147 -2.76 -10.00 7.23
CA LYS A 147 -3.32 -11.01 6.34
C LYS A 147 -3.70 -10.37 5.02
N LEU A 148 -3.35 -11.04 3.94
CA LEU A 148 -3.69 -10.62 2.58
C LEU A 148 -4.18 -11.82 1.78
N SER A 149 -5.36 -11.68 1.20
CA SER A 149 -5.89 -12.58 0.17
C SER A 149 -6.02 -11.86 -1.17
N VAL A 150 -5.76 -12.57 -2.26
CA VAL A 150 -5.92 -12.07 -3.63
C VAL A 150 -6.68 -13.11 -4.45
N ALA A 151 -7.75 -12.68 -5.09
CA ALA A 151 -8.65 -13.56 -5.86
C ALA A 151 -9.08 -14.81 -5.05
N GLY A 152 -9.37 -14.61 -3.76
CA GLY A 152 -9.80 -15.67 -2.84
C GLY A 152 -8.70 -16.59 -2.32
N ASN A 153 -7.44 -16.39 -2.71
CA ASN A 153 -6.30 -17.18 -2.20
C ASN A 153 -5.55 -16.38 -1.13
N GLU A 154 -5.25 -17.03 0.00
CA GLU A 154 -4.37 -16.43 1.00
C GLU A 154 -2.94 -16.34 0.45
N ILE A 155 -2.40 -15.12 0.42
CA ILE A 155 -1.06 -14.81 -0.09
C ILE A 155 -0.08 -14.57 1.07
N LEU A 156 -0.56 -13.96 2.14
CA LEU A 156 0.23 -13.63 3.32
C LEU A 156 -0.60 -13.78 4.58
N ASP A 157 0.00 -14.38 5.61
CA ASP A 157 -0.42 -14.32 7.01
C ASP A 157 0.83 -14.26 7.89
N SER A 158 1.18 -13.09 8.39
CA SER A 158 2.41 -12.86 9.15
C SER A 158 2.17 -11.96 10.35
N GLU A 159 2.96 -12.15 11.41
CA GLU A 159 2.99 -11.25 12.56
C GLU A 159 3.64 -9.91 12.16
N VAL A 160 2.99 -8.80 12.48
CA VAL A 160 3.50 -7.45 12.18
C VAL A 160 4.81 -7.19 12.93
N ASN A 161 4.92 -7.63 14.18
CA ASN A 161 6.15 -7.55 14.97
C ASN A 161 7.35 -8.24 14.30
N LYS A 162 7.12 -9.40 13.66
CA LYS A 162 8.17 -10.10 12.91
C LYS A 162 8.63 -9.29 11.69
N LEU A 163 7.69 -8.72 10.94
CA LEU A 163 7.99 -7.89 9.77
C LEU A 163 8.73 -6.61 10.18
N HIS A 164 8.27 -5.95 11.24
CA HIS A 164 8.90 -4.77 11.80
C HIS A 164 10.35 -5.04 12.27
N LYS A 165 10.58 -6.18 12.93
CA LYS A 165 11.94 -6.57 13.34
C LYS A 165 12.87 -6.73 12.14
N ILE A 166 12.45 -7.45 11.09
CA ILE A 166 13.25 -7.63 9.87
C ILE A 166 13.60 -6.27 9.25
N TRP A 167 12.64 -5.36 9.19
CA TRP A 167 12.82 -4.02 8.62
C TRP A 167 13.79 -3.18 9.48
N SER A 168 13.56 -3.10 10.78
CA SER A 168 14.35 -2.23 11.70
C SER A 168 15.76 -2.72 11.95
N GLU A 169 16.02 -4.03 11.92
CA GLU A 169 17.32 -4.65 12.19
C GLU A 169 18.18 -4.81 10.93
N SER A 170 17.62 -4.63 9.73
CA SER A 170 18.31 -4.89 8.45
C SER A 170 19.60 -4.08 8.25
N ILE A 171 19.64 -2.81 8.69
CA ILE A 171 20.83 -1.94 8.62
C ILE A 171 21.77 -2.18 9.79
N PRO A 172 21.29 -2.16 11.07
CA PRO A 172 22.14 -2.45 12.23
C PRO A 172 22.90 -3.79 12.14
N GLU A 173 22.24 -4.85 11.67
CA GLU A 173 22.89 -6.15 11.51
C GLU A 173 24.05 -6.11 10.50
N LYS A 174 23.85 -5.47 9.35
CA LYS A 174 24.91 -5.31 8.35
C LYS A 174 26.09 -4.46 8.84
N MET A 175 25.81 -3.45 9.68
CA MET A 175 26.87 -2.59 10.25
C MET A 175 27.69 -3.33 11.32
N ASN A 176 27.08 -4.26 12.07
CA ASN A 176 27.76 -5.02 13.12
C ASN A 176 28.60 -6.18 12.57
N HIS A 177 28.43 -6.57 11.32
CA HIS A 177 29.19 -7.64 10.64
C HIS A 177 30.27 -7.10 9.67
N SER A 178 30.50 -5.79 9.64
CA SER A 178 31.56 -5.11 8.88
C SER A 178 32.70 -4.72 9.77
#